data_30f947a49b43371644136de58188f39b
#
_entry.id   30f947a49b43371644136de58188f39b
#
_cell.length_a   1.000
_cell.length_b   1.000
_cell.length_c   1.000
_cell.angle_alpha   90.00
_cell.angle_beta   90.00
_cell.angle_gamma   90.00
#
_symmetry.space_group_name_H-M   'P 1'
#
loop_
_entity.id
_entity.type
_entity.pdbx_description
1 polymer ?
#
loop_
_entity_poly.entity_id
_entity_poly.type
_entity_poly.pdbx_seq_one_letter_code
_entity_poly.pdbx_strand_id
1 'polypeptide(L)' 'MVKPGRYRHYKEKDYAVIGCAKHSETEEEFVVYRALWGEHGLWIRPKAMFLETVQMNGQPVPRFRYVGPED' A
#
# COMPACT_ATOMS: atom_id res chain seq x y z
N MET A 1 4.52 -8.17 8.25
CA MET A 1 3.09 -7.92 8.07
C MET A 1 2.83 -6.44 7.85
N VAL A 2 1.93 -6.10 6.92
CA VAL A 2 1.60 -4.72 6.65
C VAL A 2 0.51 -4.27 7.60
N LYS A 3 0.82 -3.27 8.40
CA LYS A 3 -0.09 -2.77 9.43
C LYS A 3 -1.22 -1.97 8.79
N PRO A 4 -2.48 -2.16 9.21
CA PRO A 4 -3.56 -1.29 8.72
C PRO A 4 -3.32 0.16 9.11
N GLY A 5 -3.82 1.07 8.30
CA GLY A 5 -3.68 2.48 8.59
C GLY A 5 -3.48 3.28 7.32
N ARG A 6 -3.03 4.51 7.50
CA ARG A 6 -2.84 5.43 6.39
C ARG A 6 -1.40 5.38 5.90
N TYR A 7 -1.24 5.26 4.58
CA TYR A 7 0.06 5.21 3.94
C TYR A 7 0.13 6.26 2.86
N ARG A 8 1.32 6.82 2.64
CA ARG A 8 1.55 7.77 1.56
C ARG A 8 2.43 7.13 0.51
N HIS A 9 1.92 7.10 -0.72
CA HIS A 9 2.67 6.65 -1.88
C HIS A 9 3.78 7.66 -2.18
N TYR A 10 4.90 7.19 -2.75
CA TYR A 10 6.02 8.08 -3.01
C TYR A 10 5.67 9.22 -3.97
N LYS A 11 4.58 9.09 -4.73
CA LYS A 11 4.07 10.17 -5.57
C LYS A 11 3.09 11.07 -4.82
N GLU A 12 3.06 10.95 -3.50
CA GLU A 12 2.35 11.83 -2.58
C GLU A 12 0.83 11.73 -2.62
N LYS A 13 0.33 10.51 -2.92
CA LYS A 13 -1.09 10.21 -2.80
C LYS A 13 -1.28 9.31 -1.58
N ASP A 14 -2.35 9.54 -0.84
CA ASP A 14 -2.60 8.80 0.39
C ASP A 14 -3.59 7.66 0.15
N TYR A 15 -3.40 6.59 0.91
CA TYR A 15 -4.23 5.39 0.85
C TYR A 15 -4.46 4.87 2.25
N ALA A 16 -5.61 4.20 2.44
CA ALA A 16 -5.90 3.50 3.70
C ALA A 16 -5.71 2.01 3.46
N VAL A 17 -4.76 1.40 4.16
CA VAL A 17 -4.58 -0.05 4.11
C VAL A 17 -5.62 -0.68 5.02
N ILE A 18 -6.43 -1.57 4.45
CA ILE A 18 -7.48 -2.27 5.17
C ILE A 18 -6.92 -3.52 5.82
N GLY A 19 -6.04 -4.22 5.12
CA GLY A 19 -5.44 -5.44 5.63
C GLY A 19 -4.79 -6.21 4.50
N CYS A 20 -4.49 -7.48 4.77
CA CYS A 20 -3.92 -8.37 3.77
C CYS A 20 -4.92 -9.48 3.47
N ALA A 21 -4.88 -9.98 2.24
CA ALA A 21 -5.74 -11.05 1.81
C ALA A 21 -4.91 -12.03 1.00
N LYS A 22 -5.37 -13.26 0.88
CA LYS A 22 -4.70 -14.27 0.07
C LYS A 22 -5.47 -14.50 -1.21
N HIS A 23 -4.73 -14.67 -2.29
CA HIS A 23 -5.32 -15.13 -3.55
C HIS A 23 -5.83 -16.55 -3.33
N SER A 24 -7.09 -16.81 -3.71
CA SER A 24 -7.72 -18.09 -3.37
C SER A 24 -7.09 -19.28 -4.08
N GLU A 25 -6.43 -19.05 -5.22
CA GLU A 25 -5.83 -20.12 -6.01
C GLU A 25 -4.38 -20.38 -5.64
N THR A 26 -3.60 -19.31 -5.47
CA THR A 26 -2.15 -19.41 -5.30
C THR A 26 -1.71 -19.21 -3.86
N GLU A 27 -2.59 -18.68 -3.02
CA GLU A 27 -2.30 -18.28 -1.65
C GLU A 27 -1.25 -17.17 -1.56
N GLU A 28 -0.98 -16.49 -2.66
CA GLU A 28 -0.13 -15.32 -2.64
C GLU A 28 -0.80 -14.22 -1.82
N GLU A 29 -0.02 -13.53 -0.99
CA GLU A 29 -0.56 -12.47 -0.15
C GLU A 29 -0.62 -11.14 -0.90
N PHE A 30 -1.74 -10.45 -0.72
CA PHE A 30 -1.99 -9.13 -1.30
C PHE A 30 -2.31 -8.15 -0.20
N VAL A 31 -1.93 -6.90 -0.40
CA VAL A 31 -2.37 -5.80 0.45
C VAL A 31 -3.64 -5.22 -0.17
N VAL A 32 -4.67 -5.05 0.65
CA VAL A 32 -5.95 -4.47 0.24
C VAL A 32 -5.98 -3.04 0.76
N TYR A 33 -6.16 -2.08 -0.13
CA TYR A 33 -6.08 -0.68 0.27
C TYR A 33 -7.04 0.17 -0.56
N ARG A 34 -7.45 1.29 0.02
CA ARG A 34 -8.41 2.20 -0.59
C ARG A 34 -7.74 3.53 -0.86
N ALA A 35 -7.93 4.09 -2.06
CA ALA A 35 -7.44 5.42 -2.35
C ALA A 35 -8.21 6.44 -1.53
N LEU A 36 -7.48 7.40 -0.94
CA LEU A 36 -8.10 8.49 -0.18
C LEU A 36 -8.20 9.75 -1.03
N TRP A 37 -8.37 9.55 -2.32
CA TRP A 37 -8.50 10.63 -3.29
C TRP A 37 -9.36 10.10 -4.44
N GLY A 38 -9.82 11.00 -5.30
CA GLY A 38 -10.64 10.62 -6.44
C GLY A 38 -11.90 9.92 -5.99
N GLU A 39 -12.21 8.79 -6.59
CA GLU A 39 -13.43 8.05 -6.31
C GLU A 39 -13.30 7.10 -5.13
N HIS A 40 -12.15 7.12 -4.44
CA HIS A 40 -11.91 6.27 -3.28
C HIS A 40 -12.03 4.79 -3.61
N GLY A 41 -11.49 4.39 -4.79
CA GLY A 41 -11.55 3.02 -5.23
C GLY A 41 -10.74 2.07 -4.36
N LEU A 42 -11.12 0.81 -4.40
CA LEU A 42 -10.45 -0.23 -3.64
C LEU A 42 -9.47 -0.96 -4.57
N TRP A 43 -8.26 -1.18 -4.08
CA TRP A 43 -7.18 -1.76 -4.86
C TRP A 43 -6.52 -2.90 -4.12
N ILE A 44 -5.87 -3.80 -4.87
CA ILE A 44 -5.00 -4.80 -4.29
C ILE A 44 -3.65 -4.75 -5.00
N ARG A 45 -2.59 -5.12 -4.27
CA ARG A 45 -1.24 -5.20 -4.83
C ARG A 45 -0.53 -6.35 -4.13
N PRO A 46 0.24 -7.19 -4.84
CA PRO A 46 1.02 -8.22 -4.17
C PRO A 46 1.84 -7.62 -3.05
N LYS A 47 1.86 -8.30 -1.89
CA LYS A 47 2.52 -7.76 -0.71
C LYS A 47 3.98 -7.42 -0.98
N ALA A 48 4.69 -8.28 -1.72
CA ALA A 48 6.10 -8.03 -2.02
C ALA A 48 6.27 -6.73 -2.80
N MET A 49 5.34 -6.43 -3.72
CA MET A 49 5.42 -5.19 -4.50
C MET A 49 5.03 -3.98 -3.66
N PHE A 50 4.09 -4.16 -2.73
CA PHE A 50 3.69 -3.07 -1.85
C PHE A 50 4.86 -2.62 -0.98
N LEU A 51 5.70 -3.57 -0.58
CA LEU A 51 6.83 -3.31 0.32
C LEU A 51 8.12 -2.92 -0.42
N GLU A 52 8.10 -2.85 -1.75
CA GLU A 52 9.29 -2.50 -2.52
C GLU A 52 9.74 -1.07 -2.26
N THR A 53 11.05 -0.87 -2.37
CA THR A 53 11.58 0.49 -2.45
C THR A 53 11.65 0.91 -3.91
N VAL A 54 11.61 2.21 -4.15
CA VAL A 54 11.79 2.80 -5.47
C VAL A 54 12.92 3.81 -5.38
N GLN A 55 13.50 4.14 -6.53
CA GLN A 55 14.55 5.15 -6.59
C GLN A 55 13.92 6.51 -6.85
N MET A 56 14.25 7.48 -6.02
CA MET A 56 13.75 8.84 -6.19
C MET A 56 14.91 9.77 -6.00
N ASN A 57 15.29 10.49 -7.05
CA ASN A 57 16.44 11.39 -7.05
C ASN A 57 17.69 10.69 -6.56
N GLY A 58 17.88 9.43 -6.99
CA GLY A 58 19.05 8.64 -6.62
C GLY A 58 19.01 8.06 -5.23
N GLN A 59 17.92 8.23 -4.51
CA GLN A 59 17.77 7.72 -3.14
C GLN A 59 16.70 6.62 -3.10
N PRO A 60 16.94 5.52 -2.37
CA PRO A 60 15.90 4.53 -2.19
C PRO A 60 14.85 5.05 -1.20
N VAL A 61 13.58 4.97 -1.59
CA VAL A 61 12.48 5.35 -0.70
C VAL A 61 11.43 4.24 -0.77
N PRO A 62 10.66 4.02 0.31
CA PRO A 62 9.59 3.02 0.24
C PRO A 62 8.51 3.48 -0.74
N ARG A 63 7.96 2.54 -1.49
CA ARG A 63 6.86 2.84 -2.39
C ARG A 63 5.67 3.41 -1.62
N PHE A 64 5.40 2.84 -0.46
CA PHE A 64 4.36 3.30 0.46
C PHE A 64 4.95 3.47 1.85
N ARG A 65 4.68 4.59 2.48
CA ARG A 65 5.21 4.90 3.82
C ARG A 65 4.05 5.06 4.78
N TYR A 66 4.11 4.35 5.90
CA TYR A 66 3.09 4.47 6.94
C TYR A 66 3.13 5.87 7.53
N VAL A 67 1.98 6.53 7.63
CA VAL A 67 1.91 7.89 8.18
C VAL A 67 1.00 8.00 9.40
N GLY A 68 0.31 6.94 9.77
CA GLY A 68 -0.50 6.97 10.98
C GLY A 68 -1.75 6.14 10.86
N PRO A 69 -2.49 6.01 11.95
CA PRO A 69 -3.74 5.26 11.87
C PRO A 69 -4.76 5.97 10.99
N GLU A 70 -5.66 5.19 10.43
CA GLU A 70 -6.76 5.71 9.63
C GLU A 70 -7.92 6.02 10.58
N ASP A 71 -8.41 7.25 10.55
CA ASP A 71 -9.52 7.65 11.42
C ASP A 71 -10.86 7.51 10.73
#